data_023b23f54cd39b398a55f9f8084955ca
#
_entry.id   023b23f54cd39b398a55f9f8084955ca
#
_cell.length_a   1.000
_cell.length_b   1.000
_cell.length_c   1.000
_cell.angle_alpha   90.00
_cell.angle_beta   90.00
_cell.angle_gamma   90.00
#
_symmetry.space_group_name_H-M   'P 1'
#
loop_
_entity.id
_entity.type
_entity.pdbx_description
1 polymer ?
#
loop_
_entity_poly.entity_id
_entity_poly.type
_entity_poly.pdbx_seq_one_letter_code
_entity_poly.pdbx_strand_id
1 'polypeptide(L)'
;MPARDPTLRTYRIALYALFGVLCAALFFLLVRSVASDLYGHAPPAVPQASATACLEDVDRLYAQLSARAVQPAPGGLEGGSLAREWDLWTRRWEGEVARVAARCNLDDDPDPALRQLAAALEGLEELRRDLSRSGESASAEARQVKDALAQARKLLDRGSR
;
A
#
# COMPACT_ATOMS: atom_id res chain seq x y z
N MET A 1 55.17 12.71 38.30
CA MET A 1 53.72 12.79 38.07
C MET A 1 53.50 13.82 36.98
N PRO A 2 53.00 13.49 35.81
CA PRO A 2 52.79 14.48 34.75
C PRO A 2 51.65 15.40 35.14
N ALA A 3 51.89 16.70 35.13
CA ALA A 3 50.90 17.73 35.35
C ALA A 3 49.79 17.60 34.31
N ARG A 4 48.58 17.31 34.73
CA ARG A 4 47.38 17.29 33.86
C ARG A 4 47.06 18.73 33.47
N ASP A 5 47.36 19.07 32.19
CA ASP A 5 47.09 20.38 31.62
C ASP A 5 45.57 20.68 31.71
N PRO A 6 45.14 21.70 32.47
CA PRO A 6 43.72 22.03 32.63
C PRO A 6 43.09 22.48 31.28
N THR A 7 43.88 22.99 30.38
CA THR A 7 43.44 23.44 29.02
C THR A 7 42.96 22.29 28.14
N LEU A 8 43.58 21.10 28.24
CA LEU A 8 43.15 19.92 27.47
C LEU A 8 41.80 19.37 27.96
N ARG A 9 41.53 19.50 29.28
CA ARG A 9 40.23 19.06 29.84
C ARG A 9 39.09 19.96 29.38
N THR A 10 39.31 21.29 29.38
CA THR A 10 38.31 22.26 28.93
C THR A 10 38.04 22.10 27.43
N TYR A 11 39.07 21.86 26.64
CA TYR A 11 38.90 21.64 25.19
C TYR A 11 38.08 20.35 24.89
N ARG A 12 38.32 19.25 25.60
CA ARG A 12 37.55 18.03 25.44
C ARG A 12 36.08 18.22 25.83
N ILE A 13 35.79 18.93 26.92
CA ILE A 13 34.41 19.23 27.32
C ILE A 13 33.71 20.08 26.25
N ALA A 14 34.38 21.11 25.72
CA ALA A 14 33.82 21.96 24.66
C ALA A 14 33.55 21.16 23.39
N LEU A 15 34.45 20.23 23.00
CA LEU A 15 34.28 19.38 21.82
C LEU A 15 33.08 18.42 21.99
N TYR A 16 32.95 17.79 23.17
CA TYR A 16 31.77 16.92 23.40
C TYR A 16 30.47 17.69 23.48
N ALA A 17 30.47 18.90 24.02
CA ALA A 17 29.28 19.76 24.04
C ALA A 17 28.89 20.17 22.63
N LEU A 18 29.85 20.59 21.79
CA LEU A 18 29.62 20.93 20.40
C LEU A 18 29.05 19.74 19.60
N PHE A 19 29.67 18.57 19.78
CA PHE A 19 29.23 17.33 19.13
C PHE A 19 27.80 16.93 19.58
N GLY A 20 27.50 17.04 20.88
CA GLY A 20 26.17 16.78 21.41
C GLY A 20 25.10 17.71 20.83
N VAL A 21 25.40 19.02 20.72
CA VAL A 21 24.50 19.99 20.09
C VAL A 21 24.27 19.67 18.61
N LEU A 22 25.32 19.32 17.88
CA LEU A 22 25.20 18.95 16.45
C LEU A 22 24.35 17.70 16.25
N CYS A 23 24.56 16.66 17.06
CA CYS A 23 23.75 15.44 17.02
C CYS A 23 22.29 15.72 17.37
N ALA A 24 22.02 16.53 18.39
CA ALA A 24 20.66 16.91 18.76
C ALA A 24 19.97 17.71 17.65
N ALA A 25 20.68 18.62 16.99
CA ALA A 25 20.13 19.41 15.87
C ALA A 25 19.81 18.52 14.65
N LEU A 26 20.71 17.60 14.30
CA LEU A 26 20.47 16.63 13.22
C LEU A 26 19.29 15.72 13.52
N PHE A 27 19.20 15.22 14.76
CA PHE A 27 18.06 14.39 15.18
C PHE A 27 16.75 15.15 15.10
N PHE A 28 16.72 16.39 15.56
CA PHE A 28 15.53 17.25 15.48
C PHE A 28 15.11 17.52 14.03
N LEU A 29 16.06 17.78 13.13
CA LEU A 29 15.78 17.98 11.71
C LEU A 29 15.22 16.70 11.06
N LEU A 30 15.76 15.53 11.40
CA LEU A 30 15.25 14.25 10.91
C LEU A 30 13.83 13.98 11.42
N VAL A 31 13.58 14.16 12.72
CA VAL A 31 12.24 13.97 13.30
C VAL A 31 11.24 14.95 12.67
N ARG A 32 11.64 16.21 12.49
CA ARG A 32 10.78 17.22 11.84
C ARG A 32 10.49 16.87 10.38
N SER A 33 11.48 16.38 9.63
CA SER A 33 11.29 15.96 8.23
C SER A 33 10.31 14.78 8.15
N VAL A 34 10.51 13.75 8.96
CA VAL A 34 9.61 12.59 9.02
C VAL A 34 8.21 13.00 9.51
N ALA A 35 8.12 13.86 10.51
CA ALA A 35 6.84 14.36 11.00
C ALA A 35 6.12 15.21 9.94
N SER A 36 6.83 16.06 9.17
CA SER A 36 6.21 16.83 8.10
C SER A 36 5.71 15.95 6.95
N ASP A 37 6.40 14.85 6.66
CA ASP A 37 5.95 13.87 5.64
C ASP A 37 4.74 13.06 6.13
N LEU A 38 4.69 12.71 7.41
CA LEU A 38 3.59 11.93 7.99
C LEU A 38 2.35 12.77 8.32
N TYR A 39 2.53 14.02 8.78
CA TYR A 39 1.45 14.86 9.28
C TYR A 39 1.22 16.15 8.49
N GLY A 40 2.15 16.54 7.62
CA GLY A 40 2.11 17.82 6.91
C GLY A 40 1.37 17.78 5.56
N HIS A 41 1.13 16.62 5.02
CA HIS A 41 0.31 16.43 3.84
C HIS A 41 -1.01 15.81 4.27
N ALA A 42 -2.00 16.66 4.63
CA ALA A 42 -3.37 16.25 4.38
C ALA A 42 -3.40 15.89 2.88
N PRO A 43 -3.68 14.64 2.50
CA PRO A 43 -3.75 14.29 1.09
C PRO A 43 -4.71 15.28 0.45
N PRO A 44 -4.38 15.87 -0.73
CA PRO A 44 -5.31 16.74 -1.43
C PRO A 44 -6.63 15.97 -1.47
N ALA A 45 -7.73 16.63 -1.07
CA ALA A 45 -9.04 16.00 -1.05
C ALA A 45 -9.28 15.43 -2.46
N VAL A 46 -8.97 14.14 -2.61
CA VAL A 46 -9.22 13.43 -3.86
C VAL A 46 -10.72 13.43 -4.00
N PRO A 47 -11.29 14.00 -5.08
CA PRO A 47 -12.72 14.00 -5.26
C PRO A 47 -13.21 12.55 -5.13
N GLN A 48 -14.06 12.29 -4.15
CA GLN A 48 -14.59 10.96 -3.90
C GLN A 48 -15.33 10.50 -5.16
N ALA A 49 -14.94 9.34 -5.67
CA ALA A 49 -15.61 8.74 -6.80
C ALA A 49 -17.02 8.27 -6.39
N SER A 50 -17.96 8.27 -7.33
CA SER A 50 -19.26 7.64 -7.06
C SER A 50 -19.10 6.14 -6.81
N ALA A 51 -19.97 5.56 -6.00
CA ALA A 51 -19.93 4.13 -5.70
C ALA A 51 -20.01 3.25 -6.97
N THR A 52 -20.68 3.72 -8.02
CA THR A 52 -20.70 3.06 -9.33
C THR A 52 -19.32 3.10 -10.01
N ALA A 53 -18.65 4.25 -10.00
CA ALA A 53 -17.30 4.35 -10.54
C ALA A 53 -16.31 3.49 -9.75
N CYS A 54 -16.48 3.39 -8.44
CA CYS A 54 -15.69 2.51 -7.58
C CYS A 54 -15.91 1.02 -7.93
N LEU A 55 -17.15 0.62 -8.20
CA LEU A 55 -17.45 -0.74 -8.66
C LEU A 55 -16.73 -1.05 -9.98
N GLU A 56 -16.79 -0.13 -10.95
CA GLU A 56 -16.10 -0.29 -12.24
C GLU A 56 -14.58 -0.41 -12.10
N ASP A 57 -13.99 0.35 -11.18
CA ASP A 57 -12.56 0.27 -10.91
C ASP A 57 -12.15 -1.06 -10.27
N VAL A 58 -12.92 -1.56 -9.29
CA VAL A 58 -12.63 -2.86 -8.66
C VAL A 58 -12.88 -4.01 -9.65
N ASP A 59 -13.93 -3.95 -10.47
CA ASP A 59 -14.16 -4.91 -11.58
C ASP A 59 -12.96 -4.93 -12.55
N ARG A 60 -12.39 -3.77 -12.86
CA ARG A 60 -11.21 -3.66 -13.74
C ARG A 60 -9.98 -4.30 -13.11
N LEU A 61 -9.73 -4.07 -11.82
CA LEU A 61 -8.63 -4.69 -11.08
C LEU A 61 -8.76 -6.22 -11.06
N TYR A 62 -9.99 -6.73 -10.86
CA TYR A 62 -10.28 -8.16 -10.94
C TYR A 62 -9.99 -8.71 -12.34
N ALA A 63 -10.41 -8.02 -13.40
CA ALA A 63 -10.17 -8.43 -14.79
C ALA A 63 -8.66 -8.48 -15.12
N GLN A 64 -7.89 -7.47 -14.66
CA GLN A 64 -6.44 -7.43 -14.84
C GLN A 64 -5.75 -8.61 -14.15
N LEU A 65 -6.12 -8.89 -12.88
CA LEU A 65 -5.56 -10.01 -12.12
C LEU A 65 -5.94 -11.36 -12.76
N SER A 66 -7.20 -11.52 -13.18
CA SER A 66 -7.68 -12.74 -13.84
C SER A 66 -6.98 -12.98 -15.18
N ALA A 67 -6.76 -11.94 -15.98
CA ALA A 67 -6.01 -12.04 -17.23
C ALA A 67 -4.54 -12.43 -16.97
N ARG A 68 -3.96 -11.96 -15.87
CA ARG A 68 -2.59 -12.32 -15.50
C ARG A 68 -2.49 -13.77 -14.98
N ALA A 69 -3.51 -14.25 -14.28
CA ALA A 69 -3.57 -15.60 -13.73
C ALA A 69 -3.53 -16.71 -14.79
N VAL A 70 -4.00 -16.45 -16.02
CA VAL A 70 -3.94 -17.42 -17.14
C VAL A 70 -2.58 -17.43 -17.86
N GLN A 71 -1.67 -16.49 -17.53
CA GLN A 71 -0.32 -16.51 -18.10
C GLN A 71 0.56 -17.50 -17.33
N PRO A 72 1.54 -18.15 -18.01
CA PRO A 72 2.38 -19.13 -17.35
C PRO A 72 3.08 -18.52 -16.14
N ALA A 73 2.99 -19.22 -15.00
CA ALA A 73 3.70 -18.82 -13.79
C ALA A 73 5.23 -18.88 -14.02
N PRO A 74 6.01 -18.02 -13.37
CA PRO A 74 7.45 -17.93 -13.53
C PRO A 74 8.16 -19.12 -12.88
N GLY A 75 8.03 -20.33 -13.44
CA GLY A 75 8.59 -21.58 -12.87
C GLY A 75 9.49 -22.39 -13.80
N GLY A 76 9.78 -21.90 -15.01
CA GLY A 76 10.65 -22.61 -15.97
C GLY A 76 12.12 -22.15 -15.95
N LEU A 77 12.95 -22.75 -16.81
CA LEU A 77 14.38 -22.41 -16.97
C LEU A 77 14.62 -20.94 -17.38
N GLU A 78 13.61 -20.25 -17.88
CA GLU A 78 13.62 -18.78 -18.18
C GLU A 78 13.09 -17.94 -17.01
N GLY A 79 12.95 -18.54 -15.82
CA GLY A 79 12.25 -17.95 -14.66
C GLY A 79 12.76 -16.58 -14.19
N GLY A 80 14.02 -16.23 -14.47
CA GLY A 80 14.57 -14.96 -14.01
C GLY A 80 13.98 -13.71 -14.69
N SER A 81 13.59 -13.79 -15.96
CA SER A 81 12.95 -12.68 -16.70
C SER A 81 11.46 -12.59 -16.37
N LEU A 82 10.77 -13.72 -16.35
CA LEU A 82 9.35 -13.80 -16.00
C LEU A 82 9.08 -13.42 -14.54
N ALA A 83 9.96 -13.81 -13.61
CA ALA A 83 9.85 -13.40 -12.21
C ALA A 83 9.98 -11.87 -12.07
N ARG A 84 10.95 -11.25 -12.74
CA ARG A 84 11.11 -9.78 -12.74
C ARG A 84 9.90 -9.07 -13.37
N GLU A 85 9.36 -9.62 -14.45
CA GLU A 85 8.17 -9.06 -15.09
C GLU A 85 6.95 -9.18 -14.17
N TRP A 86 6.78 -10.31 -13.47
CA TRP A 86 5.74 -10.49 -12.47
C TRP A 86 5.87 -9.48 -11.33
N ASP A 87 7.08 -9.28 -10.78
CA ASP A 87 7.33 -8.32 -9.70
C ASP A 87 7.05 -6.87 -10.13
N LEU A 88 7.41 -6.50 -11.36
CA LEU A 88 7.13 -5.17 -11.88
C LEU A 88 5.64 -4.94 -12.10
N TRP A 89 4.94 -5.95 -12.61
CA TRP A 89 3.50 -5.91 -12.78
C TRP A 89 2.80 -5.81 -11.42
N THR A 90 3.17 -6.64 -10.45
CA THR A 90 2.63 -6.67 -9.09
C THR A 90 2.73 -5.30 -8.43
N ARG A 91 3.92 -4.69 -8.43
CA ARG A 91 4.11 -3.35 -7.84
C ARG A 91 3.23 -2.28 -8.49
N ARG A 92 3.05 -2.35 -9.80
CA ARG A 92 2.17 -1.42 -10.52
C ARG A 92 0.72 -1.65 -10.15
N TRP A 93 0.28 -2.89 -10.12
CA TRP A 93 -1.08 -3.29 -9.77
C TRP A 93 -1.41 -2.93 -8.31
N GLU A 94 -0.52 -3.18 -7.36
CA GLU A 94 -0.66 -2.75 -5.95
C GLU A 94 -0.81 -1.23 -5.83
N GLY A 95 -0.07 -0.48 -6.61
CA GLY A 95 -0.22 0.97 -6.70
C GLY A 95 -1.57 1.41 -7.28
N GLU A 96 -2.19 0.62 -8.15
CA GLU A 96 -3.56 0.86 -8.62
C GLU A 96 -4.60 0.52 -7.57
N VAL A 97 -4.45 -0.60 -6.87
CA VAL A 97 -5.29 -0.99 -5.71
C VAL A 97 -5.32 0.12 -4.67
N ALA A 98 -4.15 0.59 -4.22
CA ALA A 98 -4.05 1.66 -3.23
C ALA A 98 -4.73 2.97 -3.71
N ARG A 99 -4.60 3.32 -5.00
CA ARG A 99 -5.27 4.49 -5.57
C ARG A 99 -6.80 4.35 -5.61
N VAL A 100 -7.31 3.16 -5.92
CA VAL A 100 -8.75 2.87 -5.91
C VAL A 100 -9.28 2.93 -4.48
N ALA A 101 -8.62 2.28 -3.52
CA ALA A 101 -8.99 2.31 -2.10
C ALA A 101 -9.08 3.75 -1.58
N ALA A 102 -8.06 4.59 -1.83
CA ALA A 102 -8.04 5.98 -1.39
C ALA A 102 -9.12 6.84 -2.08
N ARG A 103 -9.32 6.67 -3.40
CA ARG A 103 -10.31 7.46 -4.16
C ARG A 103 -11.75 7.11 -3.77
N CYS A 104 -11.99 5.86 -3.43
CA CYS A 104 -13.30 5.34 -3.05
C CYS A 104 -13.58 5.43 -1.55
N ASN A 105 -12.58 5.85 -0.73
CA ASN A 105 -12.67 5.91 0.73
C ASN A 105 -13.20 4.60 1.34
N LEU A 106 -12.65 3.46 0.90
CA LEU A 106 -13.17 2.15 1.27
C LEU A 106 -12.90 1.76 2.72
N ASP A 107 -11.98 2.46 3.41
CA ASP A 107 -11.54 2.10 4.76
C ASP A 107 -12.56 2.50 5.84
N ASP A 108 -13.33 3.58 5.65
CA ASP A 108 -14.16 4.19 6.70
C ASP A 108 -15.63 4.46 6.30
N ASP A 109 -16.11 3.98 5.15
CA ASP A 109 -17.43 4.33 4.67
C ASP A 109 -18.52 3.45 5.27
N PRO A 110 -19.60 4.03 5.86
CA PRO A 110 -20.76 3.29 6.38
C PRO A 110 -21.63 2.68 5.27
N ASP A 111 -21.48 3.06 4.01
CA ASP A 111 -22.27 2.55 2.89
C ASP A 111 -22.07 1.03 2.72
N PRO A 112 -23.16 0.24 2.77
CA PRO A 112 -23.08 -1.21 2.63
C PRO A 112 -22.53 -1.65 1.25
N ALA A 113 -22.72 -0.89 0.18
CA ALA A 113 -22.15 -1.19 -1.13
C ALA A 113 -20.63 -0.99 -1.13
N LEU A 114 -20.13 0.11 -0.55
CA LEU A 114 -18.70 0.37 -0.44
C LEU A 114 -18.00 -0.64 0.48
N ARG A 115 -18.65 -1.11 1.54
CA ARG A 115 -18.11 -2.22 2.36
C ARG A 115 -17.96 -3.52 1.57
N GLN A 116 -18.87 -3.84 0.65
CA GLN A 116 -18.71 -5.01 -0.23
C GLN A 116 -17.57 -4.80 -1.23
N LEU A 117 -17.32 -3.58 -1.70
CA LEU A 117 -16.19 -3.26 -2.55
C LEU A 117 -14.86 -3.35 -1.78
N ALA A 118 -14.83 -2.92 -0.52
CA ALA A 118 -13.67 -3.11 0.36
C ALA A 118 -13.36 -4.60 0.54
N ALA A 119 -14.35 -5.42 0.85
CA ALA A 119 -14.19 -6.87 0.96
C ALA A 119 -13.74 -7.52 -0.36
N ALA A 120 -14.23 -7.04 -1.51
CA ALA A 120 -13.77 -7.49 -2.82
C ALA A 120 -12.29 -7.14 -3.06
N LEU A 121 -11.87 -5.92 -2.68
CA LEU A 121 -10.50 -5.46 -2.82
C LEU A 121 -9.53 -6.28 -1.95
N GLU A 122 -9.90 -6.56 -0.70
CA GLU A 122 -9.16 -7.43 0.21
C GLU A 122 -9.03 -8.86 -0.35
N GLY A 123 -10.13 -9.41 -0.87
CA GLY A 123 -10.13 -10.72 -1.55
C GLY A 123 -9.24 -10.74 -2.81
N LEU A 124 -9.13 -9.63 -3.54
CA LEU A 124 -8.21 -9.48 -4.67
C LEU A 124 -6.74 -9.56 -4.26
N GLU A 125 -6.38 -8.95 -3.13
CA GLU A 125 -5.02 -9.03 -2.60
C GLU A 125 -4.68 -10.45 -2.15
N GLU A 126 -5.63 -11.16 -1.54
CA GLU A 126 -5.44 -12.56 -1.15
C GLU A 126 -5.27 -13.43 -2.39
N LEU A 127 -6.17 -13.30 -3.37
CA LEU A 127 -6.08 -14.02 -4.65
C LEU A 127 -4.72 -13.81 -5.33
N ARG A 128 -4.20 -12.58 -5.34
CA ARG A 128 -2.86 -12.29 -5.89
C ARG A 128 -1.76 -13.04 -5.13
N ARG A 129 -1.84 -13.05 -3.79
CA ARG A 129 -0.85 -13.77 -2.94
C ARG A 129 -0.87 -15.26 -3.24
N ASP A 130 -2.04 -15.85 -3.41
CA ASP A 130 -2.21 -17.27 -3.70
C ASP A 130 -1.71 -17.63 -5.11
N LEU A 131 -1.98 -16.79 -6.10
CA LEU A 131 -1.43 -16.96 -7.45
C LEU A 131 0.10 -16.94 -7.47
N SER A 132 0.73 -16.19 -6.55
CA SER A 132 2.19 -16.15 -6.43
C SER A 132 2.79 -17.35 -5.70
N ARG A 133 1.99 -18.11 -4.93
CA ARG A 133 2.45 -19.26 -4.12
C ARG A 133 2.27 -20.59 -4.83
N SER A 134 1.06 -21.05 -5.01
CA SER A 134 0.77 -22.40 -5.54
C SER A 134 -0.51 -22.48 -6.37
N GLY A 135 -1.39 -21.50 -6.27
CA GLY A 135 -2.63 -21.42 -7.02
C GLY A 135 -3.75 -22.39 -6.60
N GLU A 136 -3.54 -23.24 -5.59
CA GLU A 136 -4.53 -24.25 -5.20
C GLU A 136 -5.82 -23.66 -4.61
N SER A 137 -5.71 -22.58 -3.82
CA SER A 137 -6.85 -21.87 -3.21
C SER A 137 -7.44 -20.77 -4.09
N ALA A 138 -6.76 -20.37 -5.16
CA ALA A 138 -7.14 -19.24 -6.01
C ALA A 138 -8.58 -19.32 -6.57
N SER A 139 -9.14 -20.53 -6.72
CA SER A 139 -10.52 -20.70 -7.20
C SER A 139 -11.59 -20.34 -6.15
N ALA A 140 -11.28 -20.47 -4.85
CA ALA A 140 -12.17 -20.12 -3.76
C ALA A 140 -12.18 -18.59 -3.57
N GLU A 141 -11.01 -17.97 -3.53
CA GLU A 141 -10.84 -16.52 -3.41
C GLU A 141 -11.46 -15.80 -4.61
N ALA A 142 -11.26 -16.32 -5.83
CA ALA A 142 -11.89 -15.76 -7.03
C ALA A 142 -13.42 -15.80 -6.97
N ARG A 143 -14.01 -16.84 -6.38
CA ARG A 143 -15.46 -16.89 -6.15
C ARG A 143 -15.90 -15.87 -5.11
N GLN A 144 -15.19 -15.77 -3.99
CA GLN A 144 -15.49 -14.80 -2.94
C GLN A 144 -15.46 -13.36 -3.47
N VAL A 145 -14.47 -12.99 -4.27
CA VAL A 145 -14.39 -11.68 -4.93
C VAL A 145 -15.59 -11.44 -5.84
N LYS A 146 -15.96 -12.43 -6.69
CA LYS A 146 -17.13 -12.32 -7.56
C LYS A 146 -18.43 -12.14 -6.78
N ASP A 147 -18.59 -12.86 -5.67
CA ASP A 147 -19.79 -12.77 -4.83
C ASP A 147 -19.87 -11.38 -4.17
N ALA A 148 -18.77 -10.84 -3.67
CA ALA A 148 -18.72 -9.50 -3.10
C ALA A 148 -19.05 -8.43 -4.15
N LEU A 149 -18.49 -8.51 -5.36
CA LEU A 149 -18.82 -7.61 -6.48
C LEU A 149 -20.29 -7.70 -6.90
N ALA A 150 -20.84 -8.92 -6.96
CA ALA A 150 -22.26 -9.12 -7.27
C ALA A 150 -23.18 -8.52 -6.19
N GLN A 151 -22.80 -8.64 -4.91
CA GLN A 151 -23.53 -8.03 -3.81
C GLN A 151 -23.46 -6.51 -3.84
N ALA A 152 -22.28 -5.93 -4.08
CA ALA A 152 -22.11 -4.48 -4.23
C ALA A 152 -23.02 -3.95 -5.35
N ARG A 153 -22.99 -4.59 -6.54
CA ARG A 153 -23.86 -4.22 -7.68
C ARG A 153 -25.33 -4.24 -7.32
N LYS A 154 -25.78 -5.31 -6.63
CA LYS A 154 -27.18 -5.42 -6.19
C LYS A 154 -27.59 -4.35 -5.18
N LEU A 155 -26.70 -3.92 -4.31
CA LEU A 155 -26.95 -2.84 -3.36
C LEU A 155 -27.06 -1.48 -4.07
N LEU A 156 -26.16 -1.19 -5.03
CA LEU A 156 -26.20 0.02 -5.84
C LEU A 156 -27.47 0.12 -6.68
N ASP A 157 -27.92 -0.97 -7.30
CA ASP A 157 -29.16 -1.01 -8.09
C ASP A 157 -30.41 -0.75 -7.23
N ARG A 158 -30.39 -1.11 -5.93
CA ARG A 158 -31.47 -0.82 -5.00
C ARG A 158 -31.48 0.63 -4.52
N GLY A 159 -30.31 1.22 -4.33
CA GLY A 159 -30.18 2.60 -3.88
C GLY A 159 -30.52 3.63 -4.95
N SER A 160 -30.52 3.23 -6.24
CA SER A 160 -30.85 4.08 -7.40
C SER A 160 -32.36 4.14 -7.73
N ARG A 161 -33.19 3.38 -7.04
CA ARG A 161 -34.66 3.36 -7.18
C ARG A 161 -35.35 4.15 -6.09
#